data_8bc18b54d647a9ac35bb4c2be76364a2
#
_entry.id   8bc18b54d647a9ac35bb4c2be76364a2
#
_cell.length_a   1.000
_cell.length_b   1.000
_cell.length_c   1.000
_cell.angle_alpha   90.00
_cell.angle_beta   90.00
_cell.angle_gamma   90.00
#
_symmetry.space_group_name_H-M   'P 1'
#
loop_
_entity.id
_entity.type
_entity.pdbx_description
1 polymer ?
#
loop_
_entity_poly.entity_id
_entity_poly.type
_entity_poly.pdbx_seq_one_letter_code
_entity_poly.pdbx_strand_id
1 'polypeptide(L)'
;VVFDGPNAQFLQAATTQTLGMLADATLGKDPKDVARGDVIGSGPYVFSEYRQGQYVLLTRREDYSWGSDARSNKGPARFRTVRAQFIPDPTTLAGAVTSGQVDIGTMLDVSTLAGIKTADLHLSQVAGKGISTPLIPFIYRPIFQDVHVRRAINAATDRQEIADRIYQGNAKAATGLLTAATPGSADLSDLLRHDPDRAVAELEQAGYTRVDAEGYRH
;
A
#
# COMPACT_ATOMS: atom_id res chain seq x y z
N VAL A 1 6.91 -2.60 28.03
CA VAL A 1 6.01 -3.71 27.67
C VAL A 1 6.62 -4.99 28.19
N VAL A 2 5.83 -5.81 28.87
CA VAL A 2 6.23 -7.11 29.43
C VAL A 2 5.40 -8.18 28.71
N PHE A 3 6.04 -9.26 28.26
CA PHE A 3 5.41 -10.39 27.61
C PHE A 3 5.59 -11.64 28.48
N ASP A 4 4.64 -12.56 28.44
CA ASP A 4 4.71 -13.85 29.14
C ASP A 4 5.70 -14.84 28.50
N GLY A 5 6.22 -14.49 27.31
CA GLY A 5 7.22 -15.27 26.57
C GLY A 5 7.87 -14.48 25.46
N PRO A 6 8.85 -15.09 24.72
CA PRO A 6 9.54 -14.42 23.64
C PRO A 6 8.58 -13.94 22.53
N ASN A 7 8.70 -12.67 22.11
CA ASN A 7 7.92 -12.08 21.02
C ASN A 7 8.87 -11.44 19.99
N ALA A 8 9.23 -12.20 18.97
CA ALA A 8 10.13 -11.75 17.92
C ALA A 8 9.52 -10.68 17.00
N GLN A 9 8.19 -10.57 16.93
CA GLN A 9 7.50 -9.66 16.02
C GLN A 9 7.24 -8.27 16.63
N PHE A 10 7.37 -8.13 17.95
CA PHE A 10 6.99 -6.88 18.63
C PHE A 10 7.76 -5.67 18.13
N LEU A 11 9.09 -5.79 17.97
CA LEU A 11 9.90 -4.66 17.51
C LEU A 11 9.51 -4.23 16.10
N GLN A 12 9.22 -5.19 15.23
CA GLN A 12 8.74 -4.88 13.88
C GLN A 12 7.35 -4.19 13.92
N ALA A 13 6.43 -4.69 14.72
CA ALA A 13 5.11 -4.07 14.91
C ALA A 13 5.23 -2.65 15.46
N ALA A 14 6.15 -2.42 16.42
CA ALA A 14 6.40 -1.11 17.01
C ALA A 14 6.97 -0.07 16.04
N THR A 15 7.48 -0.49 14.88
CA THR A 15 7.93 0.44 13.83
C THR A 15 6.78 0.92 12.93
N THR A 16 5.61 0.33 13.06
CA THR A 16 4.43 0.73 12.27
C THR A 16 3.74 1.94 12.88
N GLN A 17 3.07 2.74 12.04
CA GLN A 17 2.28 3.90 12.50
C GLN A 17 1.13 3.50 13.44
N THR A 18 0.70 2.23 13.41
CA THR A 18 -0.41 1.72 14.25
C THR A 18 -0.07 1.70 15.75
N LEU A 19 1.21 1.57 16.09
CA LEU A 19 1.71 1.61 17.48
C LEU A 19 2.43 2.93 17.79
N GLY A 20 2.08 4.02 17.09
CA GLY A 20 2.58 5.36 17.41
C GLY A 20 2.20 5.78 18.85
N MET A 21 3.17 6.32 19.57
CA MET A 21 2.95 6.82 20.93
C MET A 21 2.31 8.21 20.91
N LEU A 22 1.21 8.36 21.65
CA LEU A 22 0.49 9.60 21.82
C LEU A 22 0.60 10.06 23.28
N ALA A 23 0.49 11.37 23.51
CA ALA A 23 0.41 11.92 24.85
C ALA A 23 -0.92 11.51 25.53
N ASP A 24 -0.90 11.32 26.84
CA ASP A 24 -2.09 10.98 27.65
C ASP A 24 -3.26 11.93 27.40
N ALA A 25 -2.96 13.22 27.25
CA ALA A 25 -3.96 14.23 26.89
C ALA A 25 -4.69 13.97 25.56
N THR A 26 -4.10 13.19 24.66
CA THR A 26 -4.75 12.76 23.39
C THR A 26 -5.61 11.52 23.59
N LEU A 27 -5.20 10.61 24.47
CA LEU A 27 -5.88 9.32 24.67
C LEU A 27 -7.30 9.47 25.27
N GLY A 28 -7.54 10.56 26.00
CA GLY A 28 -8.85 10.88 26.58
C GLY A 28 -9.81 11.66 25.66
N LYS A 29 -9.39 11.99 24.42
CA LYS A 29 -10.20 12.79 23.49
C LYS A 29 -11.15 11.93 22.66
N ASP A 30 -12.19 12.58 22.12
CA ASP A 30 -13.07 11.94 21.14
C ASP A 30 -12.25 11.50 19.90
N PRO A 31 -12.36 10.25 19.47
CA PRO A 31 -11.67 9.77 18.26
C PRO A 31 -11.89 10.65 17.02
N LYS A 32 -13.03 11.34 16.92
CA LYS A 32 -13.32 12.27 15.82
C LYS A 32 -12.44 13.51 15.86
N ASP A 33 -12.12 14.02 17.05
CA ASP A 33 -11.25 15.18 17.23
C ASP A 33 -9.79 14.78 16.97
N VAL A 34 -9.37 13.60 17.44
CA VAL A 34 -8.07 13.02 17.13
C VAL A 34 -7.89 12.85 15.62
N ALA A 35 -8.93 12.35 14.93
CA ALA A 35 -8.92 12.18 13.47
C ALA A 35 -8.85 13.51 12.68
N ARG A 36 -9.22 14.63 13.32
CA ARG A 36 -9.11 15.99 12.75
C ARG A 36 -7.79 16.68 13.11
N GLY A 37 -6.91 15.97 13.81
CA GLY A 37 -5.58 16.46 14.16
C GLY A 37 -5.43 17.04 15.55
N ASP A 38 -6.43 16.92 16.42
CA ASP A 38 -6.25 17.24 17.82
C ASP A 38 -5.43 16.17 18.54
N VAL A 39 -4.18 16.03 18.10
CA VAL A 39 -3.25 14.96 18.46
C VAL A 39 -1.91 15.53 18.90
N ILE A 40 -1.36 14.99 19.99
CA ILE A 40 -0.03 15.32 20.50
C ILE A 40 0.84 14.06 20.37
N GLY A 41 1.79 14.10 19.45
CA GLY A 41 2.79 13.06 19.25
C GLY A 41 4.19 13.53 19.62
N SER A 42 5.18 12.64 19.56
CA SER A 42 6.58 12.90 19.87
C SER A 42 7.45 13.20 18.63
N GLY A 43 6.85 13.41 17.47
CA GLY A 43 7.56 13.62 16.22
C GLY A 43 8.19 15.01 16.04
N PRO A 44 9.00 15.20 14.97
CA PRO A 44 9.69 16.46 14.69
C PRO A 44 8.75 17.57 14.16
N TYR A 45 7.50 17.28 13.95
CA TYR A 45 6.47 18.22 13.54
C TYR A 45 5.29 18.19 14.50
N VAL A 46 4.64 19.34 14.67
CA VAL A 46 3.36 19.49 15.34
C VAL A 46 2.27 19.72 14.31
N PHE A 47 1.10 19.22 14.61
CA PHE A 47 -0.09 19.41 13.80
C PHE A 47 -0.57 20.86 13.96
N SER A 48 -0.74 21.59 12.86
CA SER A 48 -1.09 23.01 12.88
C SER A 48 -2.49 23.28 12.34
N GLU A 49 -2.87 22.63 11.25
CA GLU A 49 -4.18 22.82 10.63
C GLU A 49 -4.60 21.57 9.87
N TYR A 50 -5.90 21.27 9.89
CA TYR A 50 -6.55 20.29 9.02
C TYR A 50 -7.73 20.91 8.30
N ARG A 51 -7.72 20.85 6.98
CA ARG A 51 -8.88 21.17 6.15
C ARG A 51 -9.36 19.89 5.46
N GLN A 52 -10.51 19.43 5.87
CA GLN A 52 -11.10 18.19 5.39
C GLN A 52 -11.15 18.15 3.86
N GLY A 53 -10.62 17.08 3.27
CA GLY A 53 -10.58 16.88 1.83
C GLY A 53 -9.61 17.79 1.07
N GLN A 54 -8.87 18.68 1.73
CA GLN A 54 -7.96 19.63 1.10
C GLN A 54 -6.51 19.41 1.50
N TYR A 55 -6.16 19.60 2.78
CA TYR A 55 -4.78 19.45 3.24
C TYR A 55 -4.64 19.27 4.75
N VAL A 56 -3.45 18.81 5.13
CA VAL A 56 -2.89 18.89 6.49
C VAL A 56 -1.69 19.81 6.47
N LEU A 57 -1.59 20.71 7.44
CA LEU A 57 -0.43 21.57 7.67
C LEU A 57 0.29 21.13 8.95
N LEU A 58 1.58 20.88 8.81
CA LEU A 58 2.47 20.53 9.90
C LEU A 58 3.52 21.62 10.07
N THR A 59 3.82 22.02 11.31
CA THR A 59 4.86 22.98 11.64
C THR A 59 5.98 22.29 12.40
N ARG A 60 7.22 22.63 12.09
CA ARG A 60 8.41 22.07 12.73
C ARG A 60 8.40 22.34 14.23
N ARG A 61 8.78 21.34 15.00
CA ARG A 61 9.05 21.46 16.43
C ARG A 61 10.47 21.99 16.62
N GLU A 62 10.62 23.19 17.14
CA GLU A 62 11.92 23.86 17.23
C GLU A 62 12.84 23.27 18.32
N ASP A 63 12.29 22.70 19.37
CA ASP A 63 13.00 22.04 20.48
C ASP A 63 13.25 20.55 20.24
N TYR A 64 12.96 20.01 19.06
CA TYR A 64 13.14 18.58 18.77
C TYR A 64 14.62 18.21 18.79
N SER A 65 15.02 17.30 19.68
CA SER A 65 16.43 16.88 19.86
C SER A 65 16.61 15.38 20.08
N TRP A 66 15.50 14.60 20.01
CA TRP A 66 15.49 13.17 20.32
C TRP A 66 15.26 12.28 19.08
N GLY A 67 15.81 12.70 17.95
CA GLY A 67 15.74 11.91 16.71
C GLY A 67 16.42 10.55 16.84
N SER A 68 15.89 9.56 16.13
CA SER A 68 16.45 8.20 16.13
C SER A 68 17.93 8.19 15.69
N ASP A 69 18.72 7.30 16.30
CA ASP A 69 20.12 7.07 15.93
C ASP A 69 20.31 6.58 14.49
N ALA A 70 19.27 6.01 13.90
CA ALA A 70 19.27 5.61 12.48
C ALA A 70 19.19 6.81 11.51
N ARG A 71 18.96 8.03 12.00
CA ARG A 71 18.86 9.24 11.17
C ARG A 71 20.10 10.11 11.30
N SER A 72 20.52 10.72 10.18
CA SER A 72 21.63 11.68 10.16
C SER A 72 21.28 13.00 10.87
N ASN A 73 20.02 13.44 10.82
CA ASN A 73 19.53 14.61 11.54
C ASN A 73 18.72 14.17 12.78
N LYS A 74 19.24 14.45 13.96
CA LYS A 74 18.61 14.16 15.26
C LYS A 74 17.87 15.37 15.87
N GLY A 75 18.13 16.54 15.33
CA GLY A 75 17.54 17.81 15.76
C GLY A 75 16.28 18.18 14.97
N PRO A 76 15.88 19.47 15.02
CA PRO A 76 14.72 19.97 14.31
C PRO A 76 14.77 19.64 12.82
N ALA A 77 13.62 19.40 12.23
CA ALA A 77 13.51 19.13 10.79
C ALA A 77 13.99 20.33 9.96
N ARG A 78 14.49 20.10 8.75
CA ARG A 78 15.00 21.17 7.89
C ARG A 78 13.91 22.11 7.39
N PHE A 79 12.76 21.57 6.98
CA PHE A 79 11.62 22.36 6.51
C PHE A 79 10.83 22.90 7.70
N ARG A 80 10.50 24.19 7.66
CA ARG A 80 9.70 24.83 8.73
C ARG A 80 8.26 24.34 8.70
N THR A 81 7.70 24.15 7.52
CA THR A 81 6.34 23.69 7.33
C THR A 81 6.29 22.56 6.29
N VAL A 82 5.37 21.62 6.47
CA VAL A 82 5.01 20.61 5.50
C VAL A 82 3.50 20.68 5.29
N ARG A 83 3.10 20.90 4.04
CA ARG A 83 1.69 20.90 3.64
C ARG A 83 1.42 19.66 2.81
N ALA A 84 0.68 18.71 3.36
CA ALA A 84 0.22 17.52 2.67
C ALA A 84 -1.14 17.81 2.03
N GLN A 85 -1.18 17.96 0.71
CA GLN A 85 -2.41 18.20 -0.06
C GLN A 85 -3.06 16.89 -0.49
N PHE A 86 -4.39 16.82 -0.45
CA PHE A 86 -5.16 15.69 -0.98
C PHE A 86 -5.56 15.99 -2.43
N ILE A 87 -4.91 15.33 -3.37
CA ILE A 87 -5.18 15.45 -4.82
C ILE A 87 -5.57 14.05 -5.32
N PRO A 88 -6.87 13.69 -5.30
CA PRO A 88 -7.31 12.33 -5.61
C PRO A 88 -7.17 11.95 -7.08
N ASP A 89 -7.25 12.92 -8.00
CA ASP A 89 -7.14 12.67 -9.42
C ASP A 89 -5.67 12.52 -9.85
N PRO A 90 -5.29 11.38 -10.46
CA PRO A 90 -3.89 11.12 -10.81
C PRO A 90 -3.31 12.10 -11.83
N THR A 91 -4.12 12.56 -12.79
CA THR A 91 -3.66 13.50 -13.82
C THR A 91 -3.40 14.88 -13.23
N THR A 92 -4.30 15.31 -12.34
CA THR A 92 -4.13 16.56 -11.59
C THR A 92 -2.89 16.51 -10.70
N LEU A 93 -2.65 15.38 -10.01
CA LEU A 93 -1.44 15.20 -9.20
C LEU A 93 -0.17 15.26 -10.06
N ALA A 94 -0.16 14.56 -11.19
CA ALA A 94 0.97 14.61 -12.13
C ALA A 94 1.22 16.04 -12.64
N GLY A 95 0.15 16.76 -13.00
CA GLY A 95 0.23 18.17 -13.40
C GLY A 95 0.77 19.09 -12.30
N ALA A 96 0.33 18.88 -11.05
CA ALA A 96 0.81 19.68 -9.91
C ALA A 96 2.31 19.46 -9.63
N VAL A 97 2.80 18.23 -9.81
CA VAL A 97 4.25 17.92 -9.67
C VAL A 97 5.04 18.52 -10.82
N THR A 98 4.60 18.35 -12.07
CA THR A 98 5.33 18.84 -13.25
C THR A 98 5.37 20.36 -13.36
N SER A 99 4.33 21.04 -12.85
CA SER A 99 4.29 22.52 -12.80
C SER A 99 5.01 23.13 -11.60
N GLY A 100 5.51 22.30 -10.66
CA GLY A 100 6.12 22.78 -9.42
C GLY A 100 5.10 23.33 -8.41
N GLN A 101 3.81 23.08 -8.59
CA GLN A 101 2.78 23.45 -7.61
C GLN A 101 2.92 22.67 -6.31
N VAL A 102 3.42 21.43 -6.39
CA VAL A 102 3.84 20.62 -5.26
C VAL A 102 5.28 20.14 -5.47
N ASP A 103 6.05 20.09 -4.40
CA ASP A 103 7.47 19.69 -4.43
C ASP A 103 7.65 18.18 -4.53
N ILE A 104 6.69 17.39 -3.99
CA ILE A 104 6.76 15.93 -3.93
C ILE A 104 5.37 15.34 -4.24
N GLY A 105 5.29 14.50 -5.26
CA GLY A 105 4.13 13.64 -5.51
C GLY A 105 4.38 12.22 -5.00
N THR A 106 3.44 11.66 -4.26
CA THR A 106 3.50 10.28 -3.78
C THR A 106 2.39 9.44 -4.39
N MET A 107 2.63 8.13 -4.56
CA MET A 107 1.65 7.19 -5.12
C MET A 107 1.15 7.61 -6.52
N LEU A 108 2.08 8.08 -7.35
CA LEU A 108 1.78 8.44 -8.73
C LEU A 108 1.26 7.21 -9.50
N ASP A 109 0.18 7.41 -10.26
CA ASP A 109 -0.37 6.35 -11.10
C ASP A 109 0.54 6.07 -12.29
N VAL A 110 0.72 4.78 -12.63
CA VAL A 110 1.60 4.36 -13.75
C VAL A 110 1.18 4.97 -15.09
N SER A 111 -0.12 5.20 -15.30
CA SER A 111 -0.63 5.82 -16.52
C SER A 111 -0.13 7.25 -16.72
N THR A 112 0.28 7.93 -15.64
CA THR A 112 0.79 9.32 -15.68
C THR A 112 2.31 9.41 -15.78
N LEU A 113 3.04 8.33 -15.49
CA LEU A 113 4.51 8.34 -15.42
C LEU A 113 5.16 8.70 -16.76
N ALA A 114 4.56 8.30 -17.89
CA ALA A 114 5.08 8.64 -19.22
C ALA A 114 5.12 10.15 -19.47
N GLY A 115 4.16 10.92 -18.91
CA GLY A 115 4.08 12.37 -19.02
C GLY A 115 4.97 13.14 -18.04
N ILE A 116 5.47 12.49 -16.98
CA ILE A 116 6.29 13.11 -15.94
C ILE A 116 7.78 13.18 -16.32
N LYS A 117 8.18 12.64 -17.47
CA LYS A 117 9.58 12.63 -17.94
C LYS A 117 10.07 14.02 -18.28
N THR A 118 10.39 14.80 -17.25
CA THR A 118 11.12 16.08 -17.40
C THR A 118 12.51 15.95 -16.77
N ALA A 119 13.49 16.67 -17.31
CA ALA A 119 14.88 16.60 -16.87
C ALA A 119 15.09 17.02 -15.40
N ASP A 120 14.17 17.79 -14.84
CA ASP A 120 14.30 18.38 -13.50
C ASP A 120 13.58 17.61 -12.39
N LEU A 121 12.93 16.47 -12.71
CA LEU A 121 12.21 15.66 -11.73
C LEU A 121 12.97 14.36 -11.44
N HIS A 122 13.10 14.04 -10.14
CA HIS A 122 13.64 12.76 -9.68
C HIS A 122 12.49 11.80 -9.38
N LEU A 123 12.41 10.71 -10.16
CA LEU A 123 11.48 9.61 -9.90
C LEU A 123 12.16 8.54 -9.04
N SER A 124 11.63 8.29 -7.85
CA SER A 124 12.07 7.20 -6.98
C SER A 124 11.00 6.13 -6.94
N GLN A 125 11.38 4.92 -7.30
CA GLN A 125 10.51 3.74 -7.24
C GLN A 125 11.15 2.69 -6.32
N VAL A 126 10.41 2.25 -5.31
CA VAL A 126 10.86 1.25 -4.35
C VAL A 126 9.92 0.06 -4.42
N ALA A 127 10.50 -1.14 -4.59
CA ALA A 127 9.73 -2.38 -4.50
C ALA A 127 9.17 -2.54 -3.07
N GLY A 128 7.86 -2.63 -2.95
CA GLY A 128 7.19 -2.88 -1.68
C GLY A 128 7.61 -4.22 -1.09
N LYS A 129 7.85 -4.25 0.23
CA LYS A 129 8.01 -5.50 0.99
C LYS A 129 6.66 -5.91 1.57
N GLY A 130 6.47 -7.19 1.81
CA GLY A 130 5.25 -7.75 2.38
C GLY A 130 4.42 -8.50 1.35
N ILE A 131 3.11 -8.45 1.51
CA ILE A 131 2.18 -9.18 0.63
C ILE A 131 2.12 -8.47 -0.73
N SER A 132 2.20 -9.24 -1.82
CA SER A 132 1.92 -8.78 -3.18
C SER A 132 0.49 -8.24 -3.26
N THR A 133 0.12 -7.51 -4.33
CA THR A 133 -1.27 -7.09 -4.52
C THR A 133 -2.16 -8.33 -4.78
N PRO A 134 -2.97 -8.80 -3.81
CA PRO A 134 -3.73 -10.02 -3.93
C PRO A 134 -5.18 -9.76 -4.33
N LEU A 135 -5.79 -10.75 -5.00
CA LEU A 135 -7.23 -10.95 -4.94
C LEU A 135 -7.55 -11.74 -3.67
N ILE A 136 -8.33 -11.17 -2.76
CA ILE A 136 -8.70 -11.80 -1.49
C ILE A 136 -10.15 -12.30 -1.57
N PRO A 137 -10.38 -13.61 -1.75
CA PRO A 137 -11.73 -14.14 -1.76
C PRO A 137 -12.35 -14.09 -0.36
N PHE A 138 -13.58 -13.63 -0.29
CA PHE A 138 -14.36 -13.67 0.95
C PHE A 138 -14.86 -15.08 1.22
N ILE A 139 -14.08 -15.87 1.97
CA ILE A 139 -14.33 -17.31 2.21
C ILE A 139 -15.65 -17.61 2.94
N TYR A 140 -16.30 -16.64 3.55
CA TYR A 140 -17.64 -16.79 4.09
C TYR A 140 -18.76 -16.75 3.02
N ARG A 141 -18.45 -16.38 1.78
CA ARG A 141 -19.35 -16.55 0.65
C ARG A 141 -19.30 -17.99 0.17
N PRO A 142 -20.45 -18.68 0.00
CA PRO A 142 -20.50 -20.11 -0.36
C PRO A 142 -19.62 -20.47 -1.57
N ILE A 143 -19.65 -19.66 -2.62
CA ILE A 143 -18.86 -19.87 -3.83
C ILE A 143 -17.33 -19.93 -3.57
N PHE A 144 -16.83 -19.18 -2.59
CA PHE A 144 -15.40 -19.17 -2.25
C PHE A 144 -15.00 -20.17 -1.17
N GLN A 145 -15.96 -20.91 -0.61
CA GLN A 145 -15.65 -22.03 0.31
C GLN A 145 -15.06 -23.21 -0.45
N ASP A 146 -15.47 -23.40 -1.71
CA ASP A 146 -14.91 -24.43 -2.56
C ASP A 146 -13.46 -24.08 -2.97
N VAL A 147 -12.54 -24.99 -2.70
CA VAL A 147 -11.12 -24.81 -3.04
C VAL A 147 -10.89 -24.84 -4.56
N HIS A 148 -11.70 -25.59 -5.30
CA HIS A 148 -11.59 -25.70 -6.74
C HIS A 148 -11.94 -24.38 -7.43
N VAL A 149 -12.95 -23.66 -6.94
CA VAL A 149 -13.27 -22.30 -7.44
C VAL A 149 -12.09 -21.34 -7.20
N ARG A 150 -11.47 -21.37 -6.02
CA ARG A 150 -10.31 -20.52 -5.76
C ARG A 150 -9.09 -20.87 -6.63
N ARG A 151 -8.86 -22.16 -6.88
CA ARG A 151 -7.80 -22.64 -7.78
C ARG A 151 -8.07 -22.26 -9.23
N ALA A 152 -9.32 -22.33 -9.67
CA ALA A 152 -9.72 -21.91 -10.99
C ALA A 152 -9.43 -20.42 -11.23
N ILE A 153 -9.81 -19.55 -10.30
CA ILE A 153 -9.52 -18.10 -10.36
C ILE A 153 -8.00 -17.87 -10.43
N ASN A 154 -7.24 -18.60 -9.61
CA ASN A 154 -5.79 -18.49 -9.61
C ASN A 154 -5.18 -18.88 -10.95
N ALA A 155 -5.63 -19.98 -11.57
CA ALA A 155 -5.15 -20.45 -12.85
C ALA A 155 -5.61 -19.57 -14.03
N ALA A 156 -6.83 -19.01 -13.97
CA ALA A 156 -7.37 -18.12 -14.99
C ALA A 156 -6.71 -16.73 -15.02
N THR A 157 -6.00 -16.33 -13.95
CA THR A 157 -5.44 -14.99 -13.85
C THR A 157 -4.09 -14.90 -14.56
N ASP A 158 -4.02 -14.18 -15.68
CA ASP A 158 -2.75 -13.86 -16.35
C ASP A 158 -2.08 -12.64 -15.67
N ARG A 159 -1.18 -12.95 -14.74
CA ARG A 159 -0.44 -11.95 -13.96
C ARG A 159 0.57 -11.20 -14.79
N GLN A 160 1.12 -11.85 -15.81
CA GLN A 160 2.09 -11.21 -16.70
C GLN A 160 1.39 -10.20 -17.61
N GLU A 161 0.24 -10.56 -18.19
CA GLU A 161 -0.55 -9.64 -19.00
C GLU A 161 -1.00 -8.41 -18.19
N ILE A 162 -1.40 -8.61 -16.94
CA ILE A 162 -1.73 -7.49 -16.00
C ILE A 162 -0.51 -6.59 -15.79
N ALA A 163 0.67 -7.17 -15.52
CA ALA A 163 1.89 -6.41 -15.32
C ALA A 163 2.29 -5.60 -16.56
N ASP A 164 2.15 -6.18 -17.74
CA ASP A 164 2.56 -5.56 -18.99
C ASP A 164 1.56 -4.50 -19.46
N ARG A 165 0.26 -4.82 -19.46
CA ARG A 165 -0.77 -3.93 -20.03
C ARG A 165 -1.27 -2.88 -19.05
N ILE A 166 -1.56 -3.26 -17.80
CA ILE A 166 -2.12 -2.33 -16.81
C ILE A 166 -1.00 -1.53 -16.16
N TYR A 167 0.06 -2.20 -15.74
CA TYR A 167 1.20 -1.54 -15.11
C TYR A 167 2.28 -1.10 -16.08
N GLN A 168 2.10 -1.32 -17.39
CA GLN A 168 3.02 -0.86 -18.45
C GLN A 168 4.48 -1.24 -18.19
N GLY A 169 4.71 -2.45 -17.63
CA GLY A 169 6.04 -2.93 -17.25
C GLY A 169 6.64 -2.31 -15.98
N ASN A 170 5.91 -1.41 -15.29
CA ASN A 170 6.37 -0.79 -14.04
C ASN A 170 6.15 -1.68 -12.80
N ALA A 171 5.46 -2.81 -12.95
CA ALA A 171 5.31 -3.84 -11.93
C ALA A 171 5.81 -5.18 -12.46
N LYS A 172 6.16 -6.09 -11.56
CA LYS A 172 6.50 -7.47 -11.89
C LYS A 172 5.34 -8.38 -11.49
N ALA A 173 5.08 -9.42 -12.29
CA ALA A 173 4.16 -10.46 -11.91
C ALA A 173 4.59 -11.08 -10.57
N ALA A 174 3.61 -11.32 -9.69
CA ALA A 174 3.90 -11.92 -8.38
C ALA A 174 4.34 -13.38 -8.55
N THR A 175 5.42 -13.76 -7.87
CA THR A 175 5.94 -15.13 -7.81
C THR A 175 5.55 -15.86 -6.54
N GLY A 176 4.75 -15.24 -5.67
CA GLY A 176 4.29 -15.80 -4.40
C GLY A 176 3.38 -14.86 -3.64
N LEU A 177 2.99 -15.28 -2.44
CA LEU A 177 2.19 -14.42 -1.54
C LEU A 177 2.99 -13.18 -1.12
N LEU A 178 4.27 -13.36 -0.82
CA LEU A 178 5.17 -12.28 -0.47
C LEU A 178 5.91 -11.77 -1.72
N THR A 179 6.16 -10.47 -1.77
CA THR A 179 6.99 -9.89 -2.82
C THR A 179 8.42 -10.45 -2.75
N ALA A 180 9.10 -10.56 -3.88
CA ALA A 180 10.48 -11.05 -3.94
C ALA A 180 11.48 -10.19 -3.13
N ALA A 181 11.11 -8.94 -2.81
CA ALA A 181 11.91 -8.06 -1.95
C ALA A 181 11.77 -8.38 -0.45
N THR A 182 10.86 -9.29 -0.07
CA THR A 182 10.57 -9.66 1.32
C THR A 182 11.50 -10.79 1.77
N PRO A 183 12.24 -10.64 2.86
CA PRO A 183 13.03 -11.75 3.43
C PRO A 183 12.14 -12.97 3.72
N GLY A 184 12.59 -14.15 3.28
CA GLY A 184 11.83 -15.40 3.44
C GLY A 184 10.74 -15.61 2.39
N SER A 185 10.64 -14.78 1.35
CA SER A 185 9.78 -15.06 0.20
C SER A 185 10.26 -16.32 -0.52
N ALA A 186 9.28 -17.12 -0.98
CA ALA A 186 9.54 -18.29 -1.83
C ALA A 186 9.02 -18.03 -3.24
N ASP A 187 9.72 -18.56 -4.23
CA ASP A 187 9.25 -18.57 -5.60
C ASP A 187 8.26 -19.73 -5.80
N LEU A 188 7.01 -19.38 -6.07
CA LEU A 188 5.89 -20.30 -6.30
C LEU A 188 5.32 -20.08 -7.71
N SER A 189 6.12 -19.59 -8.65
CA SER A 189 5.70 -19.24 -10.02
C SER A 189 4.98 -20.38 -10.73
N ASP A 190 5.42 -21.63 -10.52
CA ASP A 190 4.76 -22.81 -11.10
C ASP A 190 3.32 -22.98 -10.64
N LEU A 191 3.03 -22.64 -9.39
CA LEU A 191 1.66 -22.70 -8.83
C LEU A 191 0.79 -21.53 -9.30
N LEU A 192 1.43 -20.43 -9.70
CA LEU A 192 0.79 -19.19 -10.12
C LEU A 192 0.71 -19.01 -11.63
N ARG A 193 1.12 -20.02 -12.40
CA ARG A 193 1.11 -19.99 -13.86
C ARG A 193 -0.31 -19.81 -14.38
N HIS A 194 -0.46 -18.92 -15.36
CA HIS A 194 -1.70 -18.81 -16.15
C HIS A 194 -1.93 -20.09 -16.94
N ASP A 195 -3.08 -20.73 -16.71
CA ASP A 195 -3.44 -22.02 -17.28
C ASP A 195 -4.97 -22.11 -17.41
N PRO A 196 -5.55 -21.62 -18.51
CA PRO A 196 -7.00 -21.64 -18.73
C PRO A 196 -7.60 -23.04 -18.74
N ASP A 197 -6.90 -24.05 -19.28
CA ASP A 197 -7.39 -25.42 -19.31
C ASP A 197 -7.50 -25.99 -17.90
N ARG A 198 -6.51 -25.73 -17.05
CA ARG A 198 -6.58 -26.07 -15.63
C ARG A 198 -7.71 -25.33 -14.93
N ALA A 199 -7.94 -24.06 -15.24
CA ALA A 199 -9.04 -23.30 -14.65
C ALA A 199 -10.40 -23.93 -14.98
N VAL A 200 -10.60 -24.37 -16.22
CA VAL A 200 -11.79 -25.11 -16.65
C VAL A 200 -11.94 -26.43 -15.87
N ALA A 201 -10.89 -27.23 -15.78
CA ALA A 201 -10.91 -28.50 -15.06
C ALA A 201 -11.25 -28.32 -13.57
N GLU A 202 -10.71 -27.29 -12.92
CA GLU A 202 -11.02 -26.97 -11.51
C GLU A 202 -12.50 -26.55 -11.36
N LEU A 203 -13.07 -25.77 -12.28
CA LEU A 203 -14.49 -25.40 -12.25
C LEU A 203 -15.40 -26.62 -12.44
N GLU A 204 -15.04 -27.56 -13.30
CA GLU A 204 -15.77 -28.80 -13.49
C GLU A 204 -15.78 -29.68 -12.24
N GLN A 205 -14.67 -29.74 -11.51
CA GLN A 205 -14.58 -30.40 -10.21
C GLN A 205 -15.46 -29.72 -9.14
N ALA A 206 -15.66 -28.40 -9.24
CA ALA A 206 -16.57 -27.64 -8.39
C ALA A 206 -18.05 -27.77 -8.81
N GLY A 207 -18.36 -28.51 -9.89
CA GLY A 207 -19.72 -28.75 -10.37
C GLY A 207 -20.19 -27.77 -11.47
N TYR A 208 -19.37 -26.80 -11.88
CA TYR A 208 -19.68 -25.85 -12.95
C TYR A 208 -19.40 -26.45 -14.32
N THR A 209 -20.26 -27.38 -14.76
CA THR A 209 -20.05 -28.19 -15.97
C THR A 209 -20.78 -27.70 -17.22
N ARG A 210 -21.87 -26.93 -17.05
CA ARG A 210 -22.67 -26.41 -18.15
C ARG A 210 -22.16 -25.03 -18.57
N VAL A 211 -22.13 -24.79 -19.86
CA VAL A 211 -21.79 -23.48 -20.45
C VAL A 211 -23.05 -22.95 -21.14
N ASP A 212 -23.45 -21.72 -20.84
CA ASP A 212 -24.58 -21.07 -21.50
C ASP A 212 -24.18 -20.46 -22.86
N ALA A 213 -25.16 -19.85 -23.53
CA ALA A 213 -24.94 -19.24 -24.83
C ALA A 213 -24.01 -18.02 -24.79
N GLU A 214 -23.90 -17.37 -23.63
CA GLU A 214 -23.04 -16.22 -23.35
C GLU A 214 -21.61 -16.66 -22.94
N GLY A 215 -21.37 -17.97 -22.75
CA GLY A 215 -20.07 -18.52 -22.38
C GLY A 215 -19.81 -18.62 -20.88
N TYR A 216 -20.83 -18.38 -20.03
CA TYR A 216 -20.70 -18.54 -18.58
C TYR A 216 -20.89 -20.00 -18.15
N ARG A 217 -20.16 -20.40 -17.12
CA ARG A 217 -20.29 -21.74 -16.53
C ARG A 217 -21.23 -21.74 -15.32
N HIS A 218 -22.05 -22.79 -15.26
CA HIS A 218 -23.06 -23.03 -14.22
C HIS A 218 -22.92 -24.43 -13.61
#